data_3c2c21fbc726c030a519feba1df4a661
#
_entry.id   3c2c21fbc726c030a519feba1df4a661
#
_cell.length_a   1.000
_cell.length_b   1.000
_cell.length_c   1.000
_cell.angle_alpha   90.00
_cell.angle_beta   90.00
_cell.angle_gamma   90.00
#
_symmetry.space_group_name_H-M   'P 1'
#
loop_
_entity.id
_entity.type
_entity.pdbx_description
1 polymer ?
#
loop_
_entity_poly.entity_id
_entity_poly.type
_entity_poly.pdbx_seq_one_letter_code
_entity_poly.pdbx_strand_id
1 'polypeptide(L)'
;MICNLKRWIAVAGLCAAGIMPVAAASTCPALLDHTFPGLQDGKPQSLCQFQGKVILVVNTASYCGFTSQYDGLEKLYGRLKDKGLVVLGFPSNDFGEQEPGSDKEIADFCRLTYGVEFPMLGKTVVKGKGANPFYLKLAEITDSRPKWNFHKYLINRDATQVVAFSSFTKPDDKDLLKKIDEFLK
;
A
#
# COMPACT_ATOMS: atom_id res chain seq x y z
N MET A 1 -66.11 54.45 26.57
CA MET A 1 -64.69 54.43 26.23
C MET A 1 -64.15 53.02 26.49
N ILE A 2 -63.98 52.27 25.47
CA ILE A 2 -63.61 50.83 25.57
C ILE A 2 -62.16 50.73 25.17
N CYS A 3 -61.32 50.35 26.12
CA CYS A 3 -59.86 50.19 25.91
C CYS A 3 -59.58 48.78 25.44
N ASN A 4 -59.08 48.59 24.18
CA ASN A 4 -58.74 47.31 23.60
C ASN A 4 -57.27 46.95 23.92
N LEU A 5 -57.12 45.92 24.75
CA LEU A 5 -55.76 45.37 25.12
C LEU A 5 -55.38 44.32 24.11
N LYS A 6 -54.45 44.65 23.20
CA LYS A 6 -53.85 43.69 22.25
C LYS A 6 -52.84 42.83 22.98
N ARG A 7 -53.08 41.51 23.11
CA ARG A 7 -52.15 40.50 23.61
C ARG A 7 -51.17 40.18 22.48
N TRP A 8 -49.91 40.43 22.71
CA TRP A 8 -48.81 39.95 21.88
C TRP A 8 -48.44 38.53 22.31
N ILE A 9 -48.55 37.57 21.37
CA ILE A 9 -48.08 36.19 21.55
C ILE A 9 -46.65 36.16 21.03
N ALA A 10 -45.69 35.98 21.92
CA ALA A 10 -44.30 35.76 21.57
C ALA A 10 -44.14 34.27 21.20
N VAL A 11 -43.85 33.99 19.92
CA VAL A 11 -43.49 32.63 19.45
C VAL A 11 -42.00 32.44 19.71
N ALA A 12 -41.62 31.65 20.69
CA ALA A 12 -40.27 31.24 20.95
C ALA A 12 -39.88 30.16 19.91
N GLY A 13 -39.10 30.55 18.92
CA GLY A 13 -38.54 29.60 17.96
C GLY A 13 -37.41 28.76 18.60
N LEU A 14 -37.64 27.47 18.74
CA LEU A 14 -36.67 26.50 19.23
C LEU A 14 -35.69 26.19 18.09
N CYS A 15 -34.51 26.81 18.09
CA CYS A 15 -33.42 26.43 17.19
C CYS A 15 -32.85 25.08 17.65
N ALA A 16 -33.24 23.98 17.00
CA ALA A 16 -32.61 22.69 17.17
C ALA A 16 -31.21 22.75 16.45
N ALA A 17 -30.15 22.92 17.23
CA ALA A 17 -28.79 22.78 16.75
C ALA A 17 -28.57 21.30 16.41
N GLY A 18 -28.58 20.96 15.10
CA GLY A 18 -28.25 19.63 14.61
C GLY A 18 -26.79 19.34 14.88
N ILE A 19 -26.50 18.40 15.78
CA ILE A 19 -25.15 17.86 15.98
C ILE A 19 -24.83 17.00 14.76
N MET A 20 -24.04 17.54 13.81
CA MET A 20 -23.48 16.73 12.73
C MET A 20 -22.47 15.76 13.33
N PRO A 21 -22.56 14.46 13.03
CA PRO A 21 -21.51 13.52 13.46
C PRO A 21 -20.20 13.94 12.81
N VAL A 22 -19.19 14.28 13.62
CA VAL A 22 -17.82 14.42 13.17
C VAL A 22 -17.36 13.02 12.76
N ALA A 23 -17.19 12.78 11.46
CA ALA A 23 -16.58 11.56 10.98
C ALA A 23 -15.20 11.46 11.63
N ALA A 24 -14.99 10.47 12.49
CA ALA A 24 -13.68 10.19 13.05
C ALA A 24 -12.72 9.92 11.87
N ALA A 25 -11.69 10.75 11.73
CA ALA A 25 -10.61 10.49 10.77
C ALA A 25 -10.06 9.11 11.11
N SER A 26 -10.13 8.16 10.16
CA SER A 26 -9.61 6.82 10.38
C SER A 26 -8.10 6.93 10.61
N THR A 27 -7.66 6.52 11.80
CA THR A 27 -6.23 6.50 12.12
C THR A 27 -5.52 5.48 11.23
N CYS A 28 -4.32 5.83 10.73
CA CYS A 28 -3.52 4.91 9.93
C CYS A 28 -3.29 3.59 10.69
N PRO A 29 -3.52 2.42 10.07
CA PRO A 29 -3.17 1.14 10.69
C PRO A 29 -1.69 1.09 11.05
N ALA A 30 -1.33 0.58 12.23
CA ALA A 30 0.05 0.53 12.70
C ALA A 30 1.01 -0.20 11.74
N LEU A 31 0.51 -1.19 10.99
CA LEU A 31 1.29 -1.88 9.96
C LEU A 31 1.65 -0.95 8.78
N LEU A 32 0.86 0.07 8.50
CA LEU A 32 1.08 1.02 7.40
C LEU A 32 1.71 2.34 7.86
N ASP A 33 1.95 2.53 9.16
CA ASP A 33 2.55 3.76 9.70
C ASP A 33 4.07 3.79 9.45
N HIS A 34 4.42 3.79 8.17
CA HIS A 34 5.78 3.86 7.67
C HIS A 34 5.87 4.84 6.50
N THR A 35 7.02 5.49 6.37
CA THR A 35 7.31 6.42 5.27
C THR A 35 8.61 6.01 4.59
N PHE A 36 8.59 6.00 3.26
CA PHE A 36 9.73 5.67 2.41
C PHE A 36 9.96 6.79 1.39
N PRO A 37 11.19 7.00 0.90
CA PRO A 37 11.38 7.85 -0.27
C PRO A 37 10.72 7.20 -1.50
N GLY A 38 10.14 7.99 -2.38
CA GLY A 38 9.70 7.54 -3.70
C GLY A 38 10.92 7.26 -4.59
N LEU A 39 10.89 6.18 -5.36
CA LEU A 39 12.04 5.77 -6.19
C LEU A 39 12.43 6.83 -7.23
N GLN A 40 11.45 7.54 -7.82
CA GLN A 40 11.69 8.47 -8.92
C GLN A 40 12.15 9.86 -8.46
N ASP A 41 11.65 10.34 -7.35
CA ASP A 41 11.79 11.75 -6.95
C ASP A 41 12.29 11.94 -5.52
N GLY A 42 12.50 10.84 -4.77
CA GLY A 42 12.96 10.84 -3.39
C GLY A 42 11.97 11.47 -2.40
N LYS A 43 10.77 11.88 -2.84
CA LYS A 43 9.79 12.51 -1.94
C LYS A 43 9.23 11.50 -0.96
N PRO A 44 8.96 11.93 0.29
CA PRO A 44 8.36 11.05 1.29
C PRO A 44 7.02 10.49 0.83
N GLN A 45 6.89 9.16 0.86
CA GLN A 45 5.69 8.39 0.54
C GLN A 45 5.24 7.66 1.80
N SER A 46 4.19 8.14 2.45
CA SER A 46 3.59 7.45 3.58
C SER A 46 2.75 6.27 3.08
N LEU A 47 2.93 5.08 3.66
CA LEU A 47 2.08 3.93 3.32
C LEU A 47 0.63 4.10 3.78
N CYS A 48 0.35 5.02 4.71
CA CYS A 48 -1.01 5.39 5.12
C CYS A 48 -1.89 5.85 3.95
N GLN A 49 -1.31 6.39 2.86
CA GLN A 49 -2.05 6.78 1.65
C GLN A 49 -2.73 5.59 0.97
N PHE A 50 -2.28 4.37 1.25
CA PHE A 50 -2.84 3.13 0.70
C PHE A 50 -3.84 2.45 1.64
N GLN A 51 -4.22 3.11 2.74
CA GLN A 51 -5.25 2.60 3.65
C GLN A 51 -6.55 2.28 2.90
N GLY A 52 -7.18 1.15 3.24
CA GLY A 52 -8.39 0.66 2.56
C GLY A 52 -8.14 -0.02 1.22
N LYS A 53 -6.88 -0.16 0.80
CA LYS A 53 -6.47 -0.93 -0.38
C LYS A 53 -5.96 -2.32 0.01
N VAL A 54 -6.09 -3.27 -0.90
CA VAL A 54 -5.32 -4.51 -0.84
C VAL A 54 -3.92 -4.20 -1.37
N ILE A 55 -2.89 -4.54 -0.59
CA ILE A 55 -1.51 -4.12 -0.90
C ILE A 55 -0.66 -5.37 -1.19
N LEU A 56 -0.07 -5.44 -2.38
CA LEU A 56 0.93 -6.44 -2.74
C LEU A 56 2.32 -5.82 -2.65
N VAL A 57 3.03 -6.11 -1.57
CA VAL A 57 4.42 -5.69 -1.33
C VAL A 57 5.37 -6.67 -1.99
N VAL A 58 6.34 -6.18 -2.78
CA VAL A 58 7.31 -7.01 -3.50
C VAL A 58 8.71 -6.42 -3.36
N ASN A 59 9.68 -7.19 -2.88
CA ASN A 59 11.08 -6.77 -2.97
C ASN A 59 11.64 -7.13 -4.35
N THR A 60 12.19 -6.15 -5.06
CA THR A 60 12.53 -6.25 -6.48
C THR A 60 14.03 -6.14 -6.74
N ALA A 61 14.47 -6.56 -7.93
CA ALA A 61 15.83 -6.35 -8.42
C ALA A 61 15.88 -6.35 -9.95
N SER A 62 16.76 -5.53 -10.52
CA SER A 62 16.91 -5.33 -11.97
C SER A 62 17.69 -6.46 -12.67
N TYR A 63 18.60 -7.15 -11.97
CA TYR A 63 19.51 -8.16 -12.55
C TYR A 63 19.24 -9.57 -11.99
N CYS A 64 17.98 -9.92 -11.83
CA CYS A 64 17.55 -11.19 -11.25
C CYS A 64 16.91 -12.12 -12.31
N GLY A 65 17.06 -13.42 -12.17
CA GLY A 65 16.34 -14.39 -13.02
C GLY A 65 14.81 -14.29 -12.93
N PHE A 66 14.29 -13.62 -11.90
CA PHE A 66 12.85 -13.34 -11.72
C PHE A 66 12.42 -11.96 -12.21
N THR A 67 13.29 -11.13 -12.78
CA THR A 67 13.00 -9.74 -13.19
C THR A 67 11.84 -9.67 -14.20
N SER A 68 11.66 -10.70 -15.04
CA SER A 68 10.49 -10.79 -15.93
C SER A 68 9.14 -10.79 -15.22
N GLN A 69 9.10 -10.99 -13.89
CA GLN A 69 7.85 -10.87 -13.13
C GLN A 69 7.31 -9.42 -13.08
N TYR A 70 8.13 -8.41 -13.42
CA TYR A 70 7.63 -7.03 -13.56
C TYR A 70 6.47 -6.93 -14.57
N ASP A 71 6.56 -7.61 -15.72
CA ASP A 71 5.46 -7.64 -16.71
C ASP A 71 4.14 -8.15 -16.11
N GLY A 72 4.24 -9.23 -15.33
CA GLY A 72 3.07 -9.82 -14.69
C GLY A 72 2.51 -8.94 -13.57
N LEU A 73 3.38 -8.29 -12.79
CA LEU A 73 2.99 -7.36 -11.72
C LEU A 73 2.29 -6.12 -12.30
N GLU A 74 2.83 -5.54 -13.39
CA GLU A 74 2.22 -4.40 -14.06
C GLU A 74 0.85 -4.75 -14.66
N LYS A 75 0.73 -5.90 -15.35
CA LYS A 75 -0.56 -6.40 -15.86
C LYS A 75 -1.57 -6.60 -14.73
N LEU A 76 -1.12 -7.17 -13.61
CA LEU A 76 -1.97 -7.39 -12.43
C LEU A 76 -2.45 -6.05 -11.83
N TYR A 77 -1.53 -5.10 -11.67
CA TYR A 77 -1.83 -3.76 -11.19
C TYR A 77 -2.82 -3.03 -12.12
N GLY A 78 -2.53 -2.94 -13.42
CA GLY A 78 -3.40 -2.29 -14.41
C GLY A 78 -4.81 -2.86 -14.42
N ARG A 79 -4.97 -4.19 -14.24
CA ARG A 79 -6.28 -4.88 -14.21
C ARG A 79 -7.08 -4.63 -12.93
N LEU A 80 -6.40 -4.45 -11.77
CA LEU A 80 -7.05 -4.46 -10.46
C LEU A 80 -6.92 -3.15 -9.67
N LYS A 81 -6.17 -2.15 -10.13
CA LYS A 81 -5.99 -0.87 -9.43
C LYS A 81 -7.32 -0.18 -9.13
N ASP A 82 -8.24 -0.17 -10.08
CA ASP A 82 -9.56 0.44 -9.93
C ASP A 82 -10.49 -0.35 -9.00
N LYS A 83 -10.17 -1.63 -8.76
CA LYS A 83 -10.86 -2.49 -7.78
C LYS A 83 -10.27 -2.38 -6.37
N GLY A 84 -9.17 -1.63 -6.23
CA GLY A 84 -8.55 -1.35 -4.96
C GLY A 84 -7.30 -2.16 -4.63
N LEU A 85 -6.67 -2.82 -5.62
CA LEU A 85 -5.32 -3.36 -5.47
C LEU A 85 -4.28 -2.27 -5.68
N VAL A 86 -3.25 -2.26 -4.85
CA VAL A 86 -1.99 -1.55 -5.12
C VAL A 86 -0.83 -2.54 -5.06
N VAL A 87 0.11 -2.41 -5.99
CA VAL A 87 1.41 -3.09 -5.94
C VAL A 87 2.44 -2.09 -5.45
N LEU A 88 3.26 -2.46 -4.48
CA LEU A 88 4.36 -1.64 -3.96
C LEU A 88 5.69 -2.36 -4.21
N GLY A 89 6.53 -1.80 -5.07
CA GLY A 89 7.87 -2.34 -5.34
C GLY A 89 8.92 -1.70 -4.42
N PHE A 90 9.76 -2.55 -3.85
CA PHE A 90 10.88 -2.17 -2.99
C PHE A 90 12.18 -2.73 -3.56
N PRO A 91 12.93 -1.96 -4.36
CA PRO A 91 14.23 -2.40 -4.83
C PRO A 91 15.15 -2.76 -3.66
N SER A 92 15.85 -3.90 -3.75
CA SER A 92 16.74 -4.38 -2.70
C SER A 92 17.98 -5.04 -3.26
N ASN A 93 19.16 -4.65 -2.76
CA ASN A 93 20.44 -5.24 -3.15
C ASN A 93 20.88 -6.42 -2.27
N ASP A 94 19.99 -6.90 -1.38
CA ASP A 94 20.34 -7.88 -0.34
C ASP A 94 20.57 -9.30 -0.87
N PHE A 95 20.14 -9.59 -2.10
CA PHE A 95 20.18 -10.92 -2.67
C PHE A 95 21.06 -10.94 -3.93
N GLY A 96 22.31 -11.39 -3.73
CA GLY A 96 23.27 -11.55 -4.82
C GLY A 96 23.71 -10.23 -5.46
N GLU A 97 23.55 -9.11 -4.76
CA GLU A 97 23.89 -7.77 -5.26
C GLU A 97 23.24 -7.46 -6.62
N GLN A 98 22.00 -7.94 -6.82
CA GLN A 98 21.28 -7.85 -8.08
C GLN A 98 20.52 -6.53 -8.28
N GLU A 99 20.70 -5.55 -7.38
CA GLU A 99 20.16 -4.19 -7.51
C GLU A 99 21.22 -3.12 -7.17
N PRO A 100 22.36 -3.09 -7.91
CA PRO A 100 23.48 -2.20 -7.57
C PRO A 100 23.21 -0.72 -7.90
N GLY A 101 22.29 -0.44 -8.84
CA GLY A 101 22.01 0.90 -9.35
C GLY A 101 21.54 1.89 -8.27
N SER A 102 21.64 3.18 -8.57
CA SER A 102 20.97 4.25 -7.83
C SER A 102 19.46 4.18 -8.02
N ASP A 103 18.69 4.83 -7.15
CA ASP A 103 17.23 4.89 -7.25
C ASP A 103 16.79 5.41 -8.62
N LYS A 104 17.50 6.42 -9.18
CA LYS A 104 17.22 6.95 -10.52
C LYS A 104 17.45 5.92 -11.63
N GLU A 105 18.56 5.20 -11.61
CA GLU A 105 18.87 4.16 -12.61
C GLU A 105 17.84 3.02 -12.55
N ILE A 106 17.44 2.62 -11.34
CA ILE A 106 16.41 1.60 -11.13
C ILE A 106 15.05 2.09 -11.66
N ALA A 107 14.66 3.34 -11.36
CA ALA A 107 13.42 3.94 -11.84
C ALA A 107 13.38 3.98 -13.38
N ASP A 108 14.47 4.41 -14.02
CA ASP A 108 14.60 4.45 -15.49
C ASP A 108 14.49 3.03 -16.07
N PHE A 109 15.19 2.04 -15.49
CA PHE A 109 15.13 0.64 -15.92
C PHE A 109 13.70 0.08 -15.83
N CYS A 110 13.03 0.23 -14.69
CA CYS A 110 11.68 -0.29 -14.48
C CYS A 110 10.69 0.32 -15.48
N ARG A 111 10.78 1.65 -15.68
CA ARG A 111 9.87 2.37 -16.57
C ARG A 111 10.14 2.09 -18.05
N LEU A 112 11.39 2.14 -18.48
CA LEU A 112 11.75 2.04 -19.90
C LEU A 112 11.73 0.59 -20.40
N THR A 113 12.05 -0.39 -19.54
CA THR A 113 12.13 -1.80 -19.94
C THR A 113 10.80 -2.53 -19.74
N TYR A 114 10.09 -2.26 -18.63
CA TYR A 114 8.87 -2.99 -18.23
C TYR A 114 7.62 -2.13 -18.19
N GLY A 115 7.71 -0.81 -18.44
CA GLY A 115 6.57 0.09 -18.40
C GLY A 115 5.92 0.16 -17.02
N VAL A 116 6.67 -0.01 -15.94
CA VAL A 116 6.14 -0.04 -14.56
C VAL A 116 5.47 1.28 -14.22
N GLU A 117 4.18 1.22 -13.88
CA GLU A 117 3.36 2.33 -13.40
C GLU A 117 2.97 2.18 -11.93
N PHE A 118 3.02 0.97 -11.37
CA PHE A 118 2.74 0.81 -9.95
C PHE A 118 3.79 1.52 -9.08
N PRO A 119 3.42 2.00 -7.87
CA PRO A 119 4.33 2.70 -6.97
C PRO A 119 5.59 1.92 -6.64
N MET A 120 6.74 2.55 -6.89
CA MET A 120 8.07 2.05 -6.52
C MET A 120 8.66 2.95 -5.44
N LEU A 121 9.21 2.34 -4.40
CA LEU A 121 9.83 3.03 -3.27
C LEU A 121 11.37 2.93 -3.37
N GLY A 122 12.06 3.80 -2.66
CA GLY A 122 13.52 3.84 -2.68
C GLY A 122 14.16 2.53 -2.21
N LYS A 123 15.39 2.30 -2.61
CA LYS A 123 16.14 1.09 -2.30
C LYS A 123 16.12 0.79 -0.80
N THR A 124 15.71 -0.42 -0.45
CA THR A 124 15.40 -0.81 0.93
C THR A 124 16.14 -2.08 1.32
N VAL A 125 16.70 -2.10 2.54
CA VAL A 125 17.24 -3.32 3.15
C VAL A 125 16.06 -4.15 3.67
N VAL A 126 15.93 -5.39 3.18
CA VAL A 126 14.79 -6.29 3.51
C VAL A 126 15.22 -7.55 4.26
N LYS A 127 16.54 -7.72 4.47
CA LYS A 127 17.15 -8.94 5.03
C LYS A 127 18.12 -8.62 6.18
N GLY A 128 18.24 -9.54 7.12
CA GLY A 128 19.22 -9.48 8.20
C GLY A 128 18.84 -8.49 9.33
N LYS A 129 19.85 -8.16 10.16
CA LYS A 129 19.64 -7.28 11.32
C LYS A 129 19.34 -5.82 10.95
N GLY A 130 19.74 -5.39 9.74
CA GLY A 130 19.49 -4.05 9.23
C GLY A 130 18.20 -3.92 8.43
N ALA A 131 17.38 -4.97 8.37
CA ALA A 131 16.13 -4.93 7.61
C ALA A 131 15.20 -3.82 8.14
N ASN A 132 14.54 -3.15 7.20
CA ASN A 132 13.59 -2.10 7.50
C ASN A 132 12.48 -2.61 8.44
N PRO A 133 12.06 -1.83 9.46
CA PRO A 133 11.03 -2.23 10.43
C PRO A 133 9.74 -2.75 9.80
N PHE A 134 9.31 -2.19 8.67
CA PHE A 134 8.14 -2.68 7.93
C PHE A 134 8.32 -4.13 7.48
N TYR A 135 9.48 -4.48 6.87
CA TYR A 135 9.78 -5.85 6.45
C TYR A 135 9.97 -6.80 7.64
N LEU A 136 10.54 -6.33 8.75
CA LEU A 136 10.62 -7.12 9.98
C LEU A 136 9.23 -7.47 10.51
N LYS A 137 8.30 -6.49 10.47
CA LYS A 137 6.92 -6.70 10.94
C LYS A 137 6.15 -7.65 10.04
N LEU A 138 6.27 -7.53 8.71
CA LEU A 138 5.66 -8.46 7.75
C LEU A 138 6.17 -9.89 7.97
N ALA A 139 7.47 -10.05 8.20
CA ALA A 139 8.08 -11.34 8.46
C ALA A 139 7.64 -11.94 9.80
N GLU A 140 7.47 -11.12 10.84
CA GLU A 140 6.93 -11.54 12.14
C GLU A 140 5.50 -12.07 12.01
N ILE A 141 4.61 -11.30 11.32
CA ILE A 141 3.19 -11.67 11.18
C ILE A 141 3.03 -12.98 10.39
N THR A 142 3.87 -13.20 9.38
CA THR A 142 3.71 -14.32 8.45
C THR A 142 4.59 -15.54 8.76
N ASP A 143 5.49 -15.41 9.75
CA ASP A 143 6.60 -16.36 10.01
C ASP A 143 7.40 -16.68 8.73
N SER A 144 7.48 -15.71 7.81
CA SER A 144 8.12 -15.88 6.51
C SER A 144 8.93 -14.63 6.15
N ARG A 145 10.24 -14.81 5.95
CA ARG A 145 11.16 -13.75 5.52
C ARG A 145 11.49 -13.87 4.03
N PRO A 146 11.77 -12.76 3.33
CA PRO A 146 12.28 -12.82 1.99
C PRO A 146 13.56 -13.70 1.95
N LYS A 147 13.52 -14.75 1.12
CA LYS A 147 14.67 -15.64 0.88
C LYS A 147 15.39 -15.30 -0.42
N TRP A 148 14.74 -14.54 -1.29
CA TRP A 148 15.27 -14.07 -2.57
C TRP A 148 14.47 -12.85 -3.06
N ASN A 149 14.90 -12.24 -4.18
CA ASN A 149 14.16 -11.19 -4.86
C ASN A 149 12.79 -11.68 -5.34
N PHE A 150 11.84 -10.79 -5.47
CA PHE A 150 10.44 -11.06 -5.84
C PHE A 150 9.66 -11.93 -4.83
N HIS A 151 10.07 -11.96 -3.57
CA HIS A 151 9.20 -12.41 -2.48
C HIS A 151 8.05 -11.42 -2.31
N LYS A 152 6.86 -11.91 -1.94
CA LYS A 152 5.66 -11.08 -1.87
C LYS A 152 4.98 -11.21 -0.53
N TYR A 153 4.40 -10.09 -0.07
CA TYR A 153 3.44 -10.07 1.02
C TYR A 153 2.16 -9.42 0.53
N LEU A 154 1.03 -10.07 0.74
CA LEU A 154 -0.29 -9.55 0.42
C LEU A 154 -0.98 -9.14 1.72
N ILE A 155 -1.37 -7.87 1.81
CA ILE A 155 -2.02 -7.24 2.96
C ILE A 155 -3.47 -6.96 2.60
N ASN A 156 -4.43 -7.31 3.47
CA ASN A 156 -5.83 -7.01 3.26
C ASN A 156 -6.16 -5.52 3.52
N ARG A 157 -7.40 -5.10 3.22
CA ARG A 157 -7.80 -3.68 3.23
C ARG A 157 -7.64 -2.96 4.57
N ASP A 158 -7.88 -3.65 5.67
CA ASP A 158 -7.77 -3.10 7.04
C ASP A 158 -6.39 -3.33 7.68
N ALA A 159 -5.45 -3.91 6.90
CA ALA A 159 -4.09 -4.23 7.33
C ALA A 159 -4.01 -5.14 8.57
N THR A 160 -5.02 -6.00 8.78
CA THR A 160 -5.07 -6.97 9.89
C THR A 160 -4.58 -8.36 9.50
N GLN A 161 -4.55 -8.67 8.19
CA GLN A 161 -4.11 -9.96 7.66
C GLN A 161 -3.01 -9.78 6.63
N VAL A 162 -1.98 -10.61 6.74
CA VAL A 162 -0.85 -10.65 5.78
C VAL A 162 -0.61 -12.08 5.38
N VAL A 163 -0.41 -12.32 4.08
CA VAL A 163 -0.03 -13.63 3.53
C VAL A 163 1.26 -13.49 2.75
N ALA A 164 2.22 -14.37 3.00
CA ALA A 164 3.49 -14.39 2.30
C ALA A 164 3.46 -15.37 1.11
N PHE A 165 4.12 -14.98 0.01
CA PHE A 165 4.32 -15.81 -1.16
C PHE A 165 5.79 -15.81 -1.55
N SER A 166 6.31 -16.96 -1.97
CA SER A 166 7.71 -17.11 -2.34
C SER A 166 8.05 -16.37 -3.64
N SER A 167 9.34 -16.21 -3.90
CA SER A 167 9.85 -15.66 -5.17
C SER A 167 9.38 -16.45 -6.41
N PHE A 168 9.12 -17.76 -6.25
CA PHE A 168 8.64 -18.64 -7.32
C PHE A 168 7.16 -18.45 -7.66
N THR A 169 6.36 -17.89 -6.75
CA THR A 169 4.96 -17.56 -7.00
C THR A 169 4.88 -16.41 -8.00
N LYS A 170 4.46 -16.71 -9.23
CA LYS A 170 4.33 -15.71 -10.30
C LYS A 170 3.11 -14.80 -10.05
N PRO A 171 3.07 -13.59 -10.65
CA PRO A 171 1.93 -12.69 -10.52
C PRO A 171 0.59 -13.23 -11.04
N ASP A 172 0.62 -14.22 -11.93
CA ASP A 172 -0.53 -14.94 -12.50
C ASP A 172 -0.83 -16.27 -11.79
N ASP A 173 -0.14 -16.57 -10.69
CA ASP A 173 -0.37 -17.78 -9.90
C ASP A 173 -1.78 -17.84 -9.34
N LYS A 174 -2.42 -19.01 -9.43
CA LYS A 174 -3.82 -19.21 -9.04
C LYS A 174 -4.09 -18.95 -7.56
N ASP A 175 -3.17 -19.34 -6.68
CA ASP A 175 -3.34 -19.17 -5.24
C ASP A 175 -3.16 -17.69 -4.84
N LEU A 176 -2.19 -16.99 -5.46
CA LEU A 176 -2.04 -15.55 -5.29
C LEU A 176 -3.27 -14.79 -5.78
N LEU A 177 -3.76 -15.09 -6.99
CA LEU A 177 -4.95 -14.44 -7.56
C LEU A 177 -6.20 -14.72 -6.74
N LYS A 178 -6.39 -15.95 -6.28
CA LYS A 178 -7.50 -16.32 -5.40
C LYS A 178 -7.47 -15.52 -4.09
N LYS A 179 -6.29 -15.37 -3.48
CA LYS A 179 -6.15 -14.61 -2.23
C LYS A 179 -6.37 -13.10 -2.44
N ILE A 180 -5.91 -12.56 -3.57
CA ILE A 180 -6.19 -11.17 -3.94
C ILE A 180 -7.71 -10.96 -4.10
N ASP A 181 -8.41 -11.84 -4.83
CA ASP A 181 -9.86 -11.76 -5.02
C ASP A 181 -10.64 -11.89 -3.69
N GLU A 182 -10.15 -12.71 -2.76
CA GLU A 182 -10.72 -12.83 -1.40
C GLU A 182 -10.59 -11.50 -0.62
N PHE A 183 -9.42 -10.87 -0.66
CA PHE A 183 -9.15 -9.62 0.07
C PHE A 183 -9.80 -8.38 -0.58
N LEU A 184 -10.12 -8.45 -1.87
CA LEU A 184 -10.80 -7.37 -2.58
C LEU A 184 -12.32 -7.30 -2.31
N LYS A 185 -12.93 -8.37 -1.85
CA LYS A 185 -14.37 -8.44 -1.47
C LYS A 185 -14.66 -7.68 -0.20
#